data_c6dca7598a78dea2fb5ab137980dca1d
#
_entry.id   c6dca7598a78dea2fb5ab137980dca1d
#
_cell.length_a   1.000
_cell.length_b   1.000
_cell.length_c   1.000
_cell.angle_alpha   90.00
_cell.angle_beta   90.00
_cell.angle_gamma   90.00
#
_symmetry.space_group_name_H-M   'P 1'
#
loop_
_entity.id
_entity.type
_entity.pdbx_description
1 polymer ?
#
loop_
_entity_poly.entity_id
_entity_poly.type
_entity_poly.pdbx_seq_one_letter_code
_entity_poly.pdbx_strand_id
1 'polypeptide(L)' 'MSKIREQLADRMIRLYGFESPITIDFCRLCEEWPNTEAYNNALARLVKCHEEAPQCFEEE' A
#
# COMPACT_ATOMS: atom_id res chain seq x y z
N MET A 1 6.77 1.54 14.25
CA MET A 1 6.31 0.99 12.98
C MET A 1 7.47 0.36 12.25
N SER A 2 7.24 -0.69 11.49
CA SER A 2 8.35 -1.37 10.84
C SER A 2 8.80 -0.57 9.63
N LYS A 3 10.08 -0.73 9.32
CA LYS A 3 10.66 0.02 8.24
C LYS A 3 10.03 -0.35 6.91
N ILE A 4 9.68 -1.61 6.71
CA ILE A 4 9.11 -2.02 5.46
C ILE A 4 7.75 -1.38 5.24
N ARG A 5 6.95 -1.21 6.30
CA ARG A 5 5.65 -0.58 6.14
C ARG A 5 5.79 0.89 5.82
N GLU A 6 6.80 1.54 6.37
CA GLU A 6 7.03 2.94 6.04
C GLU A 6 7.41 3.07 4.58
N GLN A 7 8.22 2.17 4.08
CA GLN A 7 8.62 2.22 2.69
C GLN A 7 7.44 1.96 1.77
N LEU A 8 6.60 1.01 2.14
CA LEU A 8 5.43 0.69 1.33
C LEU A 8 4.46 1.87 1.29
N ALA A 9 4.25 2.51 2.43
CA ALA A 9 3.37 3.66 2.48
C ALA A 9 3.91 4.78 1.62
N ASP A 10 5.22 4.98 1.63
CA ASP A 10 5.83 6.00 0.82
C ASP A 10 5.59 5.73 -0.66
N ARG A 11 5.67 4.48 -1.07
CA ARG A 11 5.42 4.12 -2.46
C ARG A 11 3.98 4.40 -2.85
N MET A 12 3.04 4.13 -1.96
CA MET A 12 1.64 4.43 -2.24
C MET A 12 1.42 5.93 -2.38
N ILE A 13 2.10 6.71 -1.55
CA ILE A 13 1.99 8.15 -1.63
C ILE A 13 2.50 8.64 -2.98
N ARG A 14 3.56 8.04 -3.47
CA ARG A 14 4.09 8.44 -4.77
C ARG A 14 3.15 8.08 -5.90
N LEU A 15 2.40 6.99 -5.74
CA LEU A 15 1.48 6.59 -6.79
C LEU A 15 0.23 7.43 -6.83
N TYR A 16 -0.37 7.68 -5.69
CA TYR A 16 -1.69 8.30 -5.64
C TYR A 16 -1.74 9.63 -4.91
N GLY A 17 -0.73 9.93 -4.14
CA GLY A 17 -0.74 11.17 -3.38
C GLY A 17 -1.10 10.92 -1.93
N PHE A 18 -0.68 11.86 -1.10
CA PHE A 18 -0.82 11.73 0.33
C PHE A 18 -2.27 11.75 0.79
N GLU A 19 -3.10 12.48 0.07
CA GLU A 19 -4.50 12.62 0.48
C GLU A 19 -5.44 11.68 -0.22
N SER A 20 -4.93 10.81 -1.05
CA SER A 20 -5.79 9.88 -1.78
C SER A 20 -6.46 8.92 -0.83
N PRO A 21 -7.75 8.62 -1.03
CA PRO A 21 -8.43 7.62 -0.22
C PRO A 21 -7.73 6.27 -0.24
N ILE A 22 -7.12 5.90 -1.37
CA ILE A 22 -6.42 4.63 -1.47
C ILE A 22 -5.22 4.64 -0.54
N THR A 23 -4.48 5.75 -0.52
CA THR A 23 -3.33 5.87 0.36
C THR A 23 -3.76 5.83 1.83
N ILE A 24 -4.83 6.52 2.14
CA ILE A 24 -5.33 6.56 3.51
C ILE A 24 -5.75 5.17 3.96
N ASP A 25 -6.44 4.43 3.09
CA ASP A 25 -6.85 3.09 3.43
C ASP A 25 -5.64 2.19 3.65
N PHE A 26 -4.62 2.32 2.81
CA PHE A 26 -3.42 1.52 2.97
C PHE A 26 -2.74 1.82 4.30
N CYS A 27 -2.64 3.08 4.67
CA CYS A 27 -2.04 3.45 5.94
C CYS A 27 -2.83 2.88 7.09
N ARG A 28 -4.16 2.85 6.96
CA ARG A 28 -4.99 2.28 8.01
C ARG A 28 -4.70 0.79 8.17
N LEU A 29 -4.53 0.07 7.06
CA LEU A 29 -4.18 -1.35 7.14
C LEU A 29 -2.84 -1.51 7.84
N CYS A 30 -1.89 -0.63 7.56
CA CYS A 30 -0.59 -0.71 8.22
C CYS A 30 -0.71 -0.56 9.72
N GLU A 31 -1.69 0.19 10.17
CA GLU A 31 -1.88 0.38 11.61
C GLU A 31 -2.68 -0.74 12.24
N GLU A 32 -3.62 -1.31 11.50
CA GLU A 32 -4.50 -2.32 12.06
C GLU A 32 -3.98 -3.74 11.98
N TRP A 33 -3.26 -4.05 10.92
CA TRP A 33 -2.80 -5.41 10.73
C TRP A 33 -1.60 -5.71 11.63
N PRO A 34 -1.49 -6.94 12.13
CA PRO A 34 -0.32 -7.31 12.94
C PRO A 34 0.97 -7.14 12.17
N ASN A 35 2.02 -6.79 12.88
CA ASN A 35 3.31 -6.60 12.25
C ASN A 35 4.01 -7.95 12.17
N THR A 36 3.57 -8.79 11.26
CA THR A 36 4.17 -10.10 11.04
C THR A 36 4.62 -10.20 9.61
N GLU A 37 5.48 -11.18 9.35
CA GLU A 37 6.00 -11.34 8.02
C GLU A 37 4.90 -11.62 7.01
N ALA A 38 3.94 -12.44 7.39
CA ALA A 38 2.85 -12.76 6.48
C ALA A 38 2.05 -11.54 6.08
N TYR A 39 1.71 -10.70 7.05
CA TYR A 39 0.94 -9.49 6.74
C TYR A 39 1.79 -8.47 6.00
N ASN A 40 3.07 -8.39 6.34
CA ASN A 40 3.93 -7.46 5.63
C ASN A 40 4.09 -7.87 4.18
N ASN A 41 4.16 -9.18 3.90
CA ASN A 41 4.23 -9.65 2.54
C ASN A 41 2.93 -9.36 1.78
N ALA A 42 1.80 -9.47 2.44
CA ALA A 42 0.52 -9.16 1.83
C ALA A 42 0.45 -7.68 1.46
N LEU A 43 0.92 -6.82 2.34
CA LEU A 43 0.94 -5.39 2.07
C LEU A 43 1.88 -5.08 0.90
N ALA A 44 3.01 -5.75 0.85
CA ALA A 44 3.96 -5.55 -0.24
C ALA A 44 3.34 -5.96 -1.57
N ARG A 45 2.56 -7.03 -1.58
CA ARG A 45 1.89 -7.45 -2.80
C ARG A 45 0.85 -6.44 -3.25
N LEU A 46 0.15 -5.86 -2.29
CA LEU A 46 -0.84 -4.84 -2.61
C LEU A 46 -0.16 -3.68 -3.33
N VAL A 47 0.93 -3.18 -2.76
CA VAL A 47 1.62 -2.06 -3.35
C VAL A 47 2.16 -2.43 -4.72
N LYS A 48 2.69 -3.63 -4.85
CA LYS A 48 3.23 -4.05 -6.12
C LYS A 48 2.15 -4.12 -7.19
N CYS A 49 0.98 -4.60 -6.84
CA CYS A 49 -0.12 -4.65 -7.78
C CYS A 49 -0.49 -3.26 -8.26
N HIS A 50 -0.55 -2.32 -7.34
CA HIS A 50 -0.87 -0.96 -7.73
C HIS A 50 0.21 -0.36 -8.62
N GLU A 51 1.46 -0.69 -8.35
CA GLU A 51 2.54 -0.14 -9.16
C GLU A 51 2.59 -0.74 -10.54
N GLU A 52 2.27 -2.02 -10.65
CA GLU A 52 2.38 -2.68 -11.94
C GLU A 52 1.20 -2.48 -12.83
N ALA A 53 0.03 -2.31 -12.26
CA ALA A 53 -1.17 -2.17 -13.06
C ALA A 53 -2.10 -1.14 -12.48
N PRO A 54 -1.65 0.08 -12.33
CA PRO A 54 -2.49 1.10 -11.72
C PRO A 54 -3.69 1.48 -12.57
N GLN A 55 -3.65 1.17 -13.84
CA GLN A 55 -4.75 1.54 -14.70
C GLN A 55 -5.65 0.42 -15.05
N CYS A 56 -5.47 -0.70 -14.42
CA CYS A 56 -6.30 -1.83 -14.73
C CYS A 56 -7.74 -1.57 -14.54
N PHE A 57 -8.08 -0.83 -13.52
CA PHE A 57 -9.47 -0.63 -13.30
C PHE A 57 -10.04 0.31 -14.28
N GLU A 58 -9.28 1.15 -14.86
CA GLU A 58 -9.85 2.08 -15.78
C GLU A 58 -10.24 1.46 -17.05
N GLU A 59 -9.64 0.35 -17.35
CA GLU A 59 -10.00 -0.31 -18.53
C GLU A 59 -11.30 -0.84 -18.54
N GLU A 60 -11.82 -1.09 -17.51
CA GLU A 60 -13.05 -1.72 -17.43
C GLU A 60 -14.05 -1.03 -17.70
#